data_4a0a064fb6fe2b101536363a6e556a8a
#
_entry.id   4a0a064fb6fe2b101536363a6e556a8a
#
_cell.length_a   1.000
_cell.length_b   1.000
_cell.length_c   1.000
_cell.angle_alpha   90.00
_cell.angle_beta   90.00
_cell.angle_gamma   90.00
#
_symmetry.space_group_name_H-M   'P 1'
#
loop_
_entity.id
_entity.type
_entity.pdbx_description
1 polymer ?
#
loop_
_entity_poly.entity_id
_entity_poly.type
_entity_poly.pdbx_seq_one_letter_code
_entity_poly.pdbx_strand_id
1 'polypeptide(L)'
;ILVGVKEDNGKVVRPVCGLTEEELEDIQKKMIGFNNLIDPYYRPRTSIEPVDGKNIFVIWAPMGEERPYAVPQDITAKDKKYKYYIRSNSSSIEAKGSDLDALRDLAKRVPFDDRGNSEITIADISPTLVWEHLSEVGSRLTKDFNPGALQDTLEKMNLMTGPTERRLIKNVAAMMFCKEPDKFFPKTQVDIVIFPEGRVGNPNNMIEAPVIKGPVPHMIKSALDYLRTNVIKERIIKPKDKEESIKYFNYPYQALEEAVVNALYHRDYTDWQPVEITVE
;
A
#
# COMPACT_ATOMS: atom_id res chain seq x y z
N ILE A 1 -10.50 4.80 22.08
CA ILE A 1 -11.75 4.85 22.87
C ILE A 1 -11.44 5.66 24.13
N LEU A 2 -12.34 6.57 24.50
CA LEU A 2 -12.25 7.36 25.73
C LEU A 2 -13.41 6.96 26.64
N VAL A 3 -13.11 6.59 27.88
CA VAL A 3 -14.11 6.25 28.90
C VAL A 3 -14.08 7.34 30.00
N GLY A 4 -15.24 7.75 30.47
CA GLY A 4 -15.37 8.92 31.38
C GLY A 4 -15.61 10.24 30.64
N VAL A 5 -15.93 10.19 29.37
CA VAL A 5 -16.24 11.35 28.50
C VAL A 5 -17.64 11.19 27.93
N LYS A 6 -18.47 12.22 28.11
CA LYS A 6 -19.82 12.30 27.54
C LYS A 6 -19.78 13.06 26.21
N GLU A 7 -20.51 12.55 25.23
CA GLU A 7 -20.66 13.17 23.91
C GLU A 7 -22.10 13.67 23.74
N ASP A 8 -22.24 14.82 23.14
CA ASP A 8 -23.52 15.38 22.71
C ASP A 8 -23.36 15.94 21.28
N ASN A 9 -24.16 15.44 20.34
CA ASN A 9 -24.15 15.85 18.95
C ASN A 9 -22.74 15.83 18.27
N GLY A 10 -21.91 14.80 18.57
CA GLY A 10 -20.55 14.66 18.03
C GLY A 10 -19.51 15.55 18.72
N LYS A 11 -19.88 16.25 19.80
CA LYS A 11 -18.97 17.10 20.58
C LYS A 11 -18.80 16.60 22.00
N VAL A 12 -17.59 16.67 22.49
CA VAL A 12 -17.28 16.34 23.88
C VAL A 12 -17.91 17.38 24.81
N VAL A 13 -18.70 16.93 25.77
CA VAL A 13 -19.28 17.78 26.83
C VAL A 13 -18.18 18.07 27.85
N ARG A 14 -17.97 19.35 28.17
CA ARG A 14 -17.01 19.80 29.18
C ARG A 14 -17.72 20.50 30.34
N PRO A 15 -17.21 20.40 31.58
CA PRO A 15 -16.07 19.53 31.97
C PRO A 15 -16.42 18.05 31.82
N VAL A 16 -15.40 17.19 31.58
CA VAL A 16 -15.61 15.75 31.40
C VAL A 16 -16.24 15.13 32.65
N CYS A 17 -17.00 14.04 32.49
CA CYS A 17 -17.60 13.33 33.63
C CYS A 17 -16.51 12.78 34.55
N GLY A 18 -15.45 12.24 33.97
CA GLY A 18 -14.35 11.57 34.66
C GLY A 18 -14.77 10.21 35.23
N LEU A 19 -13.84 9.55 35.88
CA LEU A 19 -13.97 8.25 36.52
C LEU A 19 -13.36 8.31 37.92
N THR A 20 -13.98 7.61 38.86
CA THR A 20 -13.42 7.39 40.20
C THR A 20 -12.32 6.32 40.17
N GLU A 21 -11.52 6.21 41.21
CA GLU A 21 -10.48 5.17 41.33
C GLU A 21 -11.09 3.77 41.31
N GLU A 22 -12.25 3.58 41.96
CA GLU A 22 -12.96 2.28 41.98
C GLU A 22 -13.46 1.89 40.58
N GLU A 23 -14.02 2.85 39.82
CA GLU A 23 -14.44 2.62 38.43
C GLU A 23 -13.26 2.30 37.52
N LEU A 24 -12.13 2.94 37.70
CA LEU A 24 -10.90 2.68 36.97
C LEU A 24 -10.38 1.26 37.22
N GLU A 25 -10.35 0.81 38.46
CA GLU A 25 -9.96 -0.55 38.81
C GLU A 25 -10.92 -1.59 38.24
N ASP A 26 -12.22 -1.34 38.31
CA ASP A 26 -13.23 -2.26 37.76
C ASP A 26 -13.11 -2.40 36.23
N ILE A 27 -12.91 -1.27 35.52
CA ILE A 27 -12.67 -1.26 34.08
C ILE A 27 -11.42 -2.08 33.74
N GLN A 28 -10.31 -1.89 34.44
CA GLN A 28 -9.08 -2.61 34.20
C GLN A 28 -9.24 -4.13 34.43
N LYS A 29 -9.93 -4.52 35.49
CA LYS A 29 -10.24 -5.94 35.78
C LYS A 29 -11.12 -6.57 34.69
N LYS A 30 -12.17 -5.87 34.27
CA LYS A 30 -13.07 -6.34 33.20
C LYS A 30 -12.35 -6.46 31.84
N MET A 31 -11.44 -5.53 31.54
CA MET A 31 -10.68 -5.57 30.30
C MET A 31 -9.82 -6.84 30.17
N ILE A 32 -9.26 -7.34 31.28
CA ILE A 32 -8.51 -8.63 31.25
C ILE A 32 -9.43 -9.76 30.74
N GLY A 33 -10.64 -9.84 31.26
CA GLY A 33 -11.64 -10.81 30.84
C GLY A 33 -12.04 -10.65 29.36
N PHE A 34 -12.26 -9.43 28.90
CA PHE A 34 -12.63 -9.16 27.51
C PHE A 34 -11.47 -9.43 26.53
N ASN A 35 -10.24 -9.09 26.91
CA ASN A 35 -9.06 -9.38 26.06
C ASN A 35 -8.87 -10.89 25.85
N ASN A 36 -9.19 -11.72 26.85
CA ASN A 36 -9.14 -13.17 26.76
C ASN A 36 -10.23 -13.78 25.84
N LEU A 37 -11.23 -13.00 25.46
CA LEU A 37 -12.27 -13.41 24.51
C LEU A 37 -11.89 -13.10 23.04
N ILE A 38 -10.77 -12.44 22.82
CA ILE A 38 -10.28 -12.14 21.46
C ILE A 38 -9.39 -13.26 20.99
N ASP A 39 -9.63 -13.76 19.78
CA ASP A 39 -8.87 -14.86 19.18
C ASP A 39 -8.30 -14.44 17.81
N PRO A 40 -6.97 -14.46 17.62
CA PRO A 40 -5.92 -14.63 18.65
C PRO A 40 -5.97 -13.59 19.76
N TYR A 41 -5.31 -13.89 20.89
CA TYR A 41 -5.28 -12.96 22.03
C TYR A 41 -4.75 -11.57 21.64
N TYR A 42 -5.48 -10.53 22.05
CA TYR A 42 -5.09 -9.14 21.79
C TYR A 42 -5.19 -8.27 23.03
N ARG A 43 -4.13 -7.50 23.28
CA ARG A 43 -4.07 -6.57 24.41
C ARG A 43 -3.90 -5.14 23.90
N PRO A 44 -4.91 -4.27 23.99
CA PRO A 44 -4.77 -2.86 23.67
C PRO A 44 -3.85 -2.15 24.67
N ARG A 45 -3.31 -1.02 24.27
CA ARG A 45 -2.60 -0.12 25.18
C ARG A 45 -3.61 0.75 25.91
N THR A 46 -3.37 0.97 27.22
CA THR A 46 -4.27 1.77 28.05
C THR A 46 -3.47 2.79 28.83
N SER A 47 -4.08 3.97 29.07
CA SER A 47 -3.55 5.00 29.97
C SER A 47 -4.68 5.67 30.75
N ILE A 48 -4.33 6.26 31.88
CA ILE A 48 -5.21 7.10 32.66
C ILE A 48 -4.71 8.53 32.51
N GLU A 49 -5.58 9.42 32.01
CA GLU A 49 -5.19 10.78 31.67
C GLU A 49 -6.04 11.80 32.49
N PRO A 50 -5.42 12.78 33.12
CA PRO A 50 -6.15 13.85 33.81
C PRO A 50 -6.66 14.89 32.80
N VAL A 51 -7.97 15.07 32.74
CA VAL A 51 -8.64 16.07 31.91
C VAL A 51 -9.67 16.84 32.75
N ASP A 52 -9.65 18.16 32.71
CA ASP A 52 -10.54 19.05 33.52
C ASP A 52 -10.51 18.71 35.02
N GLY A 53 -9.36 18.27 35.55
CA GLY A 53 -9.18 17.88 36.95
C GLY A 53 -9.78 16.52 37.32
N LYS A 54 -10.21 15.71 36.36
CA LYS A 54 -10.78 14.37 36.53
C LYS A 54 -10.03 13.36 35.68
N ASN A 55 -10.01 12.10 36.11
CA ASN A 55 -9.37 11.04 35.37
C ASN A 55 -10.29 10.47 34.29
N ILE A 56 -9.78 10.29 33.10
CA ILE A 56 -10.40 9.52 32.01
C ILE A 56 -9.54 8.28 31.69
N PHE A 57 -10.19 7.23 31.22
CA PHE A 57 -9.48 6.02 30.79
C PHE A 57 -9.40 5.95 29.25
N VAL A 58 -8.19 5.88 28.72
CA VAL A 58 -7.91 5.85 27.29
C VAL A 58 -7.56 4.43 26.89
N ILE A 59 -8.24 3.91 25.86
CA ILE A 59 -7.94 2.62 25.25
C ILE A 59 -7.48 2.89 23.82
N TRP A 60 -6.24 2.55 23.52
CA TRP A 60 -5.68 2.61 22.18
C TRP A 60 -5.42 1.20 21.67
N ALA A 61 -6.12 0.83 20.60
CA ALA A 61 -5.98 -0.45 19.92
C ALA A 61 -5.25 -0.26 18.59
N PRO A 62 -3.90 -0.26 18.59
CA PRO A 62 -3.12 -0.26 17.34
C PRO A 62 -3.33 -1.57 16.59
N MET A 63 -2.87 -1.59 15.35
CA MET A 63 -2.87 -2.79 14.54
C MET A 63 -2.01 -3.89 15.19
N GLY A 64 -2.60 -5.07 15.39
CA GLY A 64 -1.90 -6.22 15.94
C GLY A 64 -1.22 -7.06 14.85
N GLU A 65 -0.25 -7.87 15.26
CA GLU A 65 0.57 -8.69 14.35
C GLU A 65 -0.11 -10.01 13.95
N GLU A 66 -0.99 -10.55 14.79
CA GLU A 66 -1.61 -11.88 14.61
C GLU A 66 -3.05 -11.81 14.06
N ARG A 67 -3.37 -10.74 13.35
CA ARG A 67 -4.69 -10.54 12.72
C ARG A 67 -4.99 -11.61 11.65
N PRO A 68 -6.30 -11.85 11.30
CA PRO A 68 -7.48 -11.14 11.78
C PRO A 68 -7.92 -11.62 13.16
N TYR A 69 -8.48 -10.72 13.97
CA TYR A 69 -8.98 -11.01 15.30
C TYR A 69 -10.47 -11.31 15.27
N ALA A 70 -10.84 -12.47 15.79
CA ALA A 70 -12.23 -12.87 15.98
C ALA A 70 -12.70 -12.55 17.40
N VAL A 71 -13.95 -12.21 17.55
CA VAL A 71 -14.60 -12.00 18.85
C VAL A 71 -15.91 -12.75 18.93
N PRO A 72 -16.36 -13.18 20.11
CA PRO A 72 -17.64 -13.87 20.24
C PRO A 72 -18.79 -12.93 19.90
N GLN A 73 -19.76 -13.43 19.15
CA GLN A 73 -20.98 -12.70 18.81
C GLN A 73 -21.78 -12.34 20.07
N ASP A 74 -21.78 -13.22 21.07
CA ASP A 74 -22.36 -13.03 22.38
C ASP A 74 -21.36 -13.48 23.43
N ILE A 75 -20.94 -12.55 24.30
CA ILE A 75 -19.96 -12.78 25.36
C ILE A 75 -20.56 -13.62 26.52
N THR A 76 -21.90 -13.66 26.65
CA THR A 76 -22.62 -14.36 27.71
C THR A 76 -22.98 -15.77 27.33
N ALA A 77 -22.94 -16.11 26.02
CA ALA A 77 -23.29 -17.44 25.53
C ALA A 77 -22.34 -18.52 26.07
N LYS A 78 -22.89 -19.70 26.43
CA LYS A 78 -22.10 -20.84 26.85
C LYS A 78 -21.26 -21.39 25.70
N ASP A 79 -21.85 -21.50 24.51
CA ASP A 79 -21.17 -21.88 23.27
C ASP A 79 -20.93 -20.61 22.42
N LYS A 80 -19.70 -20.13 22.47
CA LYS A 80 -19.33 -18.87 21.81
C LYS A 80 -19.09 -19.09 20.30
N LYS A 81 -19.86 -18.38 19.47
CA LYS A 81 -19.62 -18.29 18.03
C LYS A 81 -18.76 -17.08 17.74
N TYR A 82 -17.55 -17.31 17.20
CA TYR A 82 -16.59 -16.26 16.89
C TYR A 82 -16.84 -15.69 15.49
N LYS A 83 -16.71 -14.37 15.36
CA LYS A 83 -16.89 -13.63 14.12
C LYS A 83 -15.85 -12.55 13.99
N TYR A 84 -15.59 -12.16 12.75
CA TYR A 84 -14.72 -11.05 12.42
C TYR A 84 -15.56 -9.79 12.15
N TYR A 85 -15.05 -8.63 12.56
CA TYR A 85 -15.75 -7.37 12.40
C TYR A 85 -14.83 -6.34 11.76
N ILE A 86 -15.41 -5.47 10.94
CA ILE A 86 -14.78 -4.29 10.37
C ILE A 86 -15.53 -3.03 10.81
N ARG A 87 -14.83 -1.89 10.80
CA ARG A 87 -15.44 -0.60 11.05
C ARG A 87 -15.93 -0.01 9.72
N SER A 88 -17.22 0.23 9.63
CA SER A 88 -17.84 0.96 8.53
C SER A 88 -18.50 2.21 9.08
N ASN A 89 -17.92 3.38 8.79
CA ASN A 89 -18.34 4.67 9.35
C ASN A 89 -18.45 4.65 10.88
N SER A 90 -19.66 4.82 11.42
CA SER A 90 -19.94 4.82 12.85
C SER A 90 -20.26 3.44 13.43
N SER A 91 -20.37 2.38 12.60
CA SER A 91 -20.82 1.06 13.02
C SER A 91 -19.75 -0.01 12.84
N SER A 92 -19.76 -1.02 13.71
CA SER A 92 -18.99 -2.25 13.51
C SER A 92 -19.91 -3.28 12.87
N ILE A 93 -19.53 -3.79 11.70
CA ILE A 93 -20.29 -4.77 10.93
C ILE A 93 -19.53 -6.08 10.83
N GLU A 94 -20.25 -7.21 10.70
CA GLU A 94 -19.62 -8.50 10.50
C GLU A 94 -18.95 -8.56 9.12
N ALA A 95 -17.65 -8.88 9.11
CA ALA A 95 -16.90 -9.07 7.87
C ALA A 95 -17.31 -10.38 7.18
N LYS A 96 -17.80 -10.30 5.94
CA LYS A 96 -18.22 -11.45 5.11
C LYS A 96 -17.69 -11.29 3.68
N GLY A 97 -17.57 -12.42 2.97
CA GLY A 97 -17.11 -12.42 1.58
C GLY A 97 -15.80 -11.66 1.40
N SER A 98 -15.78 -10.69 0.50
CA SER A 98 -14.61 -9.87 0.17
C SER A 98 -13.97 -9.16 1.36
N ASP A 99 -14.76 -8.69 2.33
CA ASP A 99 -14.23 -8.02 3.53
C ASP A 99 -13.44 -8.98 4.42
N LEU A 100 -13.93 -10.21 4.57
CA LEU A 100 -13.23 -11.24 5.33
C LEU A 100 -11.97 -11.69 4.61
N ASP A 101 -11.99 -11.79 3.29
CA ASP A 101 -10.82 -12.15 2.49
C ASP A 101 -9.77 -11.02 2.56
N ALA A 102 -10.17 -9.76 2.52
CA ALA A 102 -9.29 -8.61 2.73
C ALA A 102 -8.64 -8.64 4.12
N LEU A 103 -9.40 -8.94 5.18
CA LEU A 103 -8.84 -9.09 6.53
C LEU A 103 -7.80 -10.22 6.61
N ARG A 104 -8.06 -11.35 5.95
CA ARG A 104 -7.13 -12.48 5.89
C ARG A 104 -5.88 -12.15 5.07
N ASP A 105 -6.03 -11.39 4.00
CA ASP A 105 -4.89 -10.94 3.18
C ASP A 105 -3.99 -9.97 3.96
N LEU A 106 -4.58 -9.08 4.74
CA LEU A 106 -3.83 -8.23 5.67
C LEU A 106 -3.06 -9.03 6.74
N ALA A 107 -3.51 -10.25 7.05
CA ALA A 107 -2.85 -11.17 8.00
C ALA A 107 -1.70 -11.96 7.38
N LYS A 108 -1.65 -12.07 6.07
CA LYS A 108 -0.57 -12.80 5.40
C LYS A 108 0.74 -12.07 5.64
N ARG A 109 1.70 -12.74 6.30
CA ARG A 109 3.06 -12.23 6.54
C ARG A 109 3.87 -12.12 5.24
N VAL A 110 3.39 -12.75 4.16
CA VAL A 110 4.04 -12.73 2.85
C VAL A 110 3.61 -11.47 2.10
N PRO A 111 4.53 -10.55 1.77
CA PRO A 111 4.24 -9.37 0.96
C PRO A 111 3.55 -9.75 -0.36
N PHE A 112 2.78 -8.83 -0.95
CA PHE A 112 2.01 -9.09 -2.16
C PHE A 112 2.90 -9.54 -3.32
N ASP A 113 4.01 -8.89 -3.53
CA ASP A 113 5.01 -9.17 -4.56
C ASP A 113 5.65 -10.57 -4.42
N ASP A 114 5.82 -11.05 -3.18
CA ASP A 114 6.42 -12.36 -2.85
C ASP A 114 5.41 -13.52 -2.83
N ARG A 115 4.10 -13.23 -3.00
CA ARG A 115 3.06 -14.26 -3.07
C ARG A 115 3.10 -15.02 -4.38
N GLY A 116 2.97 -16.36 -4.30
CA GLY A 116 2.77 -17.20 -5.49
C GLY A 116 1.38 -17.02 -6.08
N ASN A 117 1.30 -16.91 -7.39
CA ASN A 117 0.06 -16.72 -8.13
C ASN A 117 -0.23 -17.94 -9.02
N SER A 118 -1.40 -18.53 -8.86
CA SER A 118 -1.80 -19.72 -9.63
C SER A 118 -2.28 -19.42 -11.05
N GLU A 119 -2.54 -18.14 -11.35
CA GLU A 119 -2.98 -17.72 -12.70
C GLU A 119 -1.80 -17.43 -13.62
N ILE A 120 -0.61 -17.20 -13.06
CA ILE A 120 0.61 -16.91 -13.82
C ILE A 120 1.30 -18.21 -14.21
N THR A 121 1.54 -18.38 -15.50
CA THR A 121 2.26 -19.52 -16.07
C THR A 121 3.62 -19.11 -16.59
N ILE A 122 4.50 -20.09 -16.86
CA ILE A 122 5.82 -19.81 -17.43
C ILE A 122 5.74 -19.15 -18.82
N ALA A 123 4.66 -19.38 -19.55
CA ALA A 123 4.42 -18.77 -20.86
C ALA A 123 4.11 -17.25 -20.78
N ASP A 124 3.67 -16.77 -19.63
CA ASP A 124 3.38 -15.35 -19.40
C ASP A 124 4.67 -14.56 -19.12
N ILE A 125 5.77 -15.24 -18.77
CA ILE A 125 7.05 -14.61 -18.47
C ILE A 125 7.91 -14.54 -19.73
N SER A 126 8.36 -13.34 -20.09
CA SER A 126 9.21 -13.11 -21.26
C SER A 126 10.67 -13.46 -20.98
N PRO A 127 11.25 -14.47 -21.67
CA PRO A 127 12.68 -14.77 -21.52
C PRO A 127 13.57 -13.60 -21.89
N THR A 128 13.16 -12.78 -22.87
CA THR A 128 13.88 -11.58 -23.29
C THR A 128 14.01 -10.57 -22.16
N LEU A 129 12.91 -10.25 -21.49
CA LEU A 129 12.92 -9.30 -20.36
C LEU A 129 13.76 -9.81 -19.17
N VAL A 130 13.73 -11.12 -18.92
CA VAL A 130 14.58 -11.73 -17.90
C VAL A 130 16.06 -11.60 -18.28
N TRP A 131 16.40 -11.90 -19.52
CA TRP A 131 17.78 -11.80 -20.02
C TRP A 131 18.29 -10.35 -20.00
N GLU A 132 17.48 -9.40 -20.46
CA GLU A 132 17.80 -7.97 -20.43
C GLU A 132 18.11 -7.51 -19.00
N HIS A 133 17.23 -7.83 -18.07
CA HIS A 133 17.44 -7.50 -16.65
C HIS A 133 18.73 -8.12 -16.09
N LEU A 134 18.95 -9.42 -16.32
CA LEU A 134 20.17 -10.09 -15.85
C LEU A 134 21.44 -9.46 -16.45
N SER A 135 21.35 -8.99 -17.69
CA SER A 135 22.46 -8.33 -18.38
C SER A 135 22.72 -6.92 -17.83
N GLU A 136 21.65 -6.14 -17.61
CA GLU A 136 21.74 -4.78 -17.04
C GLU A 136 22.34 -4.77 -15.62
N VAL A 137 21.94 -5.73 -14.78
CA VAL A 137 22.49 -5.84 -13.42
C VAL A 137 23.83 -6.59 -13.35
N GLY A 138 24.38 -7.04 -14.48
CA GLY A 138 25.64 -7.77 -14.53
C GLY A 138 25.62 -9.11 -13.79
N SER A 139 24.47 -9.78 -13.78
CA SER A 139 24.28 -11.05 -13.08
C SER A 139 25.13 -12.18 -13.68
N ARG A 140 25.68 -13.04 -12.82
CA ARG A 140 26.38 -14.26 -13.25
C ARG A 140 25.45 -15.23 -13.97
N LEU A 141 24.14 -15.18 -13.71
CA LEU A 141 23.14 -16.02 -14.37
C LEU A 141 23.01 -15.76 -15.87
N THR A 142 23.49 -14.62 -16.36
CA THR A 142 23.49 -14.30 -17.79
C THR A 142 24.30 -15.32 -18.62
N LYS A 143 25.38 -15.87 -18.05
CA LYS A 143 26.24 -16.85 -18.75
C LYS A 143 25.57 -18.19 -18.99
N ASP A 144 24.71 -18.59 -18.05
CA ASP A 144 24.03 -19.88 -18.04
C ASP A 144 22.56 -19.75 -18.46
N PHE A 145 22.14 -18.58 -18.94
CA PHE A 145 20.76 -18.32 -19.30
C PHE A 145 20.34 -19.13 -20.51
N ASN A 146 19.31 -19.93 -20.33
CA ASN A 146 18.69 -20.73 -21.38
C ASN A 146 17.19 -20.41 -21.45
N PRO A 147 16.70 -19.80 -22.54
CA PRO A 147 15.25 -19.54 -22.70
C PRO A 147 14.39 -20.79 -22.61
N GLY A 148 14.89 -21.96 -22.99
CA GLY A 148 14.19 -23.24 -22.89
C GLY A 148 14.10 -23.81 -21.47
N ALA A 149 14.92 -23.30 -20.54
CA ALA A 149 14.95 -23.66 -19.14
C ALA A 149 14.64 -22.42 -18.24
N LEU A 150 13.67 -21.61 -18.66
CA LEU A 150 13.31 -20.36 -17.97
C LEU A 150 12.92 -20.59 -16.51
N GLN A 151 12.21 -21.68 -16.23
CA GLN A 151 11.81 -22.02 -14.87
C GLN A 151 13.02 -22.15 -13.93
N ASP A 152 14.08 -22.81 -14.35
CA ASP A 152 15.31 -22.97 -13.55
C ASP A 152 15.95 -21.61 -13.24
N THR A 153 15.88 -20.69 -14.20
CA THR A 153 16.38 -19.32 -14.02
C THR A 153 15.53 -18.57 -13.00
N LEU A 154 14.20 -18.64 -13.08
CA LEU A 154 13.30 -18.01 -12.13
C LEU A 154 13.47 -18.57 -10.70
N GLU A 155 13.73 -19.88 -10.59
CA GLU A 155 14.05 -20.49 -9.28
C GLU A 155 15.36 -19.95 -8.70
N LYS A 156 16.42 -19.85 -9.50
CA LYS A 156 17.70 -19.26 -9.09
C LYS A 156 17.58 -17.79 -8.71
N MET A 157 16.64 -17.06 -9.32
CA MET A 157 16.30 -15.68 -8.97
C MET A 157 15.37 -15.56 -7.76
N ASN A 158 14.95 -16.67 -7.15
CA ASN A 158 13.95 -16.72 -6.08
C ASN A 158 12.59 -16.11 -6.46
N LEU A 159 12.20 -16.27 -7.72
CA LEU A 159 10.94 -15.77 -8.27
C LEU A 159 9.83 -16.82 -8.29
N MET A 160 10.08 -17.98 -7.68
CA MET A 160 9.13 -19.07 -7.52
C MET A 160 8.96 -19.45 -6.05
N THR A 161 7.79 -19.99 -5.71
CA THR A 161 7.44 -20.41 -4.35
C THR A 161 6.56 -21.66 -4.38
N GLY A 162 6.30 -22.24 -3.23
CA GLY A 162 5.45 -23.45 -3.09
C GLY A 162 6.26 -24.76 -3.08
N PRO A 163 5.60 -25.89 -2.81
CA PRO A 163 6.23 -27.21 -2.79
C PRO A 163 6.65 -27.66 -4.20
N THR A 164 7.54 -28.63 -4.29
CA THR A 164 8.10 -29.11 -5.56
C THR A 164 7.01 -29.58 -6.54
N GLU A 165 5.93 -30.18 -6.00
CA GLU A 165 4.81 -30.71 -6.79
C GLU A 165 3.90 -29.60 -7.33
N ARG A 166 3.97 -28.39 -6.77
CA ARG A 166 3.15 -27.24 -7.19
C ARG A 166 3.93 -25.95 -7.02
N ARG A 167 4.88 -25.71 -7.93
CA ARG A 167 5.61 -24.46 -7.99
C ARG A 167 4.74 -23.37 -8.56
N LEU A 168 4.70 -22.22 -7.88
CA LEU A 168 3.98 -21.03 -8.30
C LEU A 168 4.97 -19.91 -8.60
N ILE A 169 4.68 -19.15 -9.62
CA ILE A 169 5.42 -17.93 -9.95
C ILE A 169 4.95 -16.82 -9.00
N LYS A 170 5.89 -16.06 -8.43
CA LYS A 170 5.60 -14.93 -7.56
C LYS A 170 5.06 -13.75 -8.37
N ASN A 171 4.20 -12.93 -7.75
CA ASN A 171 3.63 -11.74 -8.39
C ASN A 171 4.71 -10.81 -8.95
N VAL A 172 5.82 -10.60 -8.23
CA VAL A 172 6.93 -9.76 -8.69
C VAL A 172 7.51 -10.22 -10.02
N ALA A 173 7.54 -11.53 -10.29
CA ALA A 173 8.04 -12.04 -11.56
C ALA A 173 7.16 -11.58 -12.74
N ALA A 174 5.84 -11.59 -12.59
CA ALA A 174 4.94 -11.07 -13.62
C ALA A 174 5.00 -9.54 -13.72
N MET A 175 5.10 -8.83 -12.60
CA MET A 175 5.27 -7.38 -12.60
C MET A 175 6.52 -6.92 -13.36
N MET A 176 7.60 -7.67 -13.25
CA MET A 176 8.90 -7.34 -13.86
C MET A 176 9.07 -7.88 -15.28
N PHE A 177 8.52 -9.07 -15.57
CA PHE A 177 8.89 -9.85 -16.75
C PHE A 177 7.71 -10.31 -17.61
N CYS A 178 6.45 -9.95 -17.26
CA CYS A 178 5.31 -10.11 -18.16
C CYS A 178 5.18 -8.88 -19.06
N LYS A 179 4.87 -9.08 -20.36
CA LYS A 179 4.65 -7.96 -21.28
C LYS A 179 3.37 -7.20 -20.99
N GLU A 180 2.38 -7.86 -20.45
CA GLU A 180 1.06 -7.32 -20.11
C GLU A 180 0.69 -7.67 -18.64
N PRO A 181 1.37 -7.08 -17.65
CA PRO A 181 1.11 -7.38 -16.24
C PRO A 181 -0.30 -6.95 -15.79
N ASP A 182 -0.92 -5.99 -16.49
CA ASP A 182 -2.30 -5.54 -16.26
C ASP A 182 -3.35 -6.64 -16.51
N LYS A 183 -2.99 -7.73 -17.16
CA LYS A 183 -3.79 -8.95 -17.27
C LYS A 183 -4.02 -9.60 -15.89
N PHE A 184 -3.03 -9.57 -15.02
CA PHE A 184 -3.07 -10.16 -13.68
C PHE A 184 -3.35 -9.12 -12.59
N PHE A 185 -2.88 -7.90 -12.80
CA PHE A 185 -2.96 -6.79 -11.86
C PHE A 185 -3.66 -5.60 -12.54
N PRO A 186 -4.99 -5.49 -12.41
CA PRO A 186 -5.76 -4.47 -13.11
C PRO A 186 -5.25 -3.06 -12.83
N LYS A 187 -5.30 -2.19 -13.85
CA LYS A 187 -4.82 -0.82 -13.76
C LYS A 187 -3.33 -0.67 -13.41
N THR A 188 -2.51 -1.68 -13.73
CA THR A 188 -1.04 -1.54 -13.72
C THR A 188 -0.61 -0.67 -14.89
N GLN A 189 -0.71 0.65 -14.70
CA GLN A 189 -0.42 1.68 -15.70
C GLN A 189 -0.04 3.00 -15.03
N VAL A 190 0.55 3.89 -15.82
CA VAL A 190 0.82 5.27 -15.42
C VAL A 190 0.03 6.19 -16.34
N ASP A 191 -0.77 7.07 -15.76
CA ASP A 191 -1.52 8.13 -16.42
C ASP A 191 -0.84 9.47 -16.12
N ILE A 192 -0.54 10.27 -17.16
CA ILE A 192 0.11 11.58 -17.02
C ILE A 192 -0.81 12.63 -17.61
N VAL A 193 -1.13 13.64 -16.80
CA VAL A 193 -1.96 14.79 -17.20
C VAL A 193 -1.21 16.09 -16.91
N ILE A 194 -1.12 16.95 -17.91
CA ILE A 194 -0.47 18.27 -17.81
C ILE A 194 -1.54 19.36 -17.94
N PHE A 195 -1.57 20.28 -16.99
CA PHE A 195 -2.39 21.48 -17.01
C PHE A 195 -1.49 22.70 -17.25
N PRO A 196 -1.33 23.19 -18.51
CA PRO A 196 -0.40 24.27 -18.83
C PRO A 196 -0.68 25.59 -18.12
N GLU A 197 -1.92 25.83 -17.74
CA GLU A 197 -2.39 27.04 -17.04
C GLU A 197 -2.77 26.76 -15.58
N GLY A 198 -2.41 25.57 -15.07
CA GLY A 198 -2.81 25.09 -13.76
C GLY A 198 -4.28 24.59 -13.73
N ARG A 199 -4.55 23.61 -12.87
CA ARG A 199 -5.86 22.97 -12.71
C ARG A 199 -6.95 23.97 -12.26
N VAL A 200 -6.56 24.95 -11.44
CA VAL A 200 -7.48 25.99 -10.93
C VAL A 200 -7.70 27.09 -11.98
N GLY A 201 -6.68 27.41 -12.78
CA GLY A 201 -6.75 28.47 -13.79
C GLY A 201 -7.63 28.09 -14.98
N ASN A 202 -7.38 26.95 -15.57
CA ASN A 202 -8.16 26.45 -16.72
C ASN A 202 -8.23 24.92 -16.70
N PRO A 203 -9.20 24.32 -15.99
CA PRO A 203 -9.34 22.86 -15.89
C PRO A 203 -9.65 22.19 -17.23
N ASN A 204 -10.15 22.93 -18.23
CA ASN A 204 -10.48 22.39 -19.55
C ASN A 204 -9.27 22.36 -20.50
N ASN A 205 -8.19 23.06 -20.19
CA ASN A 205 -6.95 23.03 -20.96
C ASN A 205 -6.00 21.99 -20.35
N MET A 206 -6.24 20.72 -20.67
CA MET A 206 -5.39 19.60 -20.21
C MET A 206 -4.81 18.85 -21.41
N ILE A 207 -3.60 18.35 -21.22
CA ILE A 207 -2.90 17.48 -22.15
C ILE A 207 -2.74 16.13 -21.50
N GLU A 208 -3.41 15.12 -22.03
CA GLU A 208 -3.28 13.73 -21.57
C GLU A 208 -2.19 13.03 -22.39
N ALA A 209 -1.24 12.41 -21.68
CA ALA A 209 -0.25 11.54 -22.31
C ALA A 209 -0.91 10.21 -22.74
N PRO A 210 -0.36 9.51 -23.75
CA PRO A 210 -0.73 8.12 -23.97
C PRO A 210 -0.53 7.30 -22.69
N VAL A 211 -1.50 6.43 -22.37
CA VAL A 211 -1.43 5.56 -21.20
C VAL A 211 -0.19 4.67 -21.27
N ILE A 212 0.63 4.69 -20.23
CA ILE A 212 1.88 3.91 -20.16
C ILE A 212 1.58 2.59 -19.45
N LYS A 213 1.75 1.48 -20.17
CA LYS A 213 1.56 0.11 -19.70
C LYS A 213 2.79 -0.74 -19.93
N GLY A 214 2.81 -1.92 -19.32
CA GLY A 214 3.86 -2.91 -19.47
C GLY A 214 4.54 -3.27 -18.16
N PRO A 215 5.66 -4.00 -18.20
CA PRO A 215 6.44 -4.35 -17.02
C PRO A 215 6.90 -3.08 -16.28
N VAL A 216 7.02 -3.17 -14.96
CA VAL A 216 7.35 -2.02 -14.09
C VAL A 216 8.60 -1.26 -14.56
N PRO A 217 9.73 -1.91 -14.93
CA PRO A 217 10.90 -1.20 -15.44
C PRO A 217 10.60 -0.39 -16.72
N HIS A 218 9.78 -0.95 -17.61
CA HIS A 218 9.37 -0.26 -18.84
C HIS A 218 8.49 0.97 -18.53
N MET A 219 7.54 0.83 -17.59
CA MET A 219 6.68 1.95 -17.17
C MET A 219 7.50 3.09 -16.56
N ILE A 220 8.47 2.78 -15.69
CA ILE A 220 9.38 3.77 -15.10
C ILE A 220 10.12 4.53 -16.22
N LYS A 221 10.78 3.80 -17.12
CA LYS A 221 11.55 4.40 -18.21
C LYS A 221 10.69 5.27 -19.11
N SER A 222 9.53 4.76 -19.54
CA SER A 222 8.62 5.47 -20.44
C SER A 222 8.02 6.72 -19.80
N ALA A 223 7.67 6.65 -18.51
CA ALA A 223 7.16 7.83 -17.78
C ALA A 223 8.25 8.90 -17.65
N LEU A 224 9.48 8.51 -17.30
CA LEU A 224 10.61 9.43 -17.19
C LEU A 224 10.99 10.05 -18.56
N ASP A 225 11.00 9.27 -19.62
CA ASP A 225 11.26 9.78 -20.98
C ASP A 225 10.17 10.77 -21.41
N TYR A 226 8.91 10.49 -21.11
CA TYR A 226 7.80 11.42 -21.38
C TYR A 226 7.96 12.73 -20.59
N LEU A 227 8.21 12.64 -19.28
CA LEU A 227 8.40 13.80 -18.42
C LEU A 227 9.62 14.62 -18.86
N ARG A 228 10.72 13.96 -19.21
CA ARG A 228 11.93 14.61 -19.71
C ARG A 228 11.68 15.40 -20.99
N THR A 229 10.88 14.83 -21.89
CA THR A 229 10.64 15.45 -23.21
C THR A 229 9.60 16.56 -23.15
N ASN A 230 8.54 16.38 -22.35
CA ASN A 230 7.36 17.25 -22.41
C ASN A 230 7.25 18.23 -21.24
N VAL A 231 7.86 17.90 -20.08
CA VAL A 231 7.69 18.65 -18.82
C VAL A 231 8.96 19.40 -18.43
N ILE A 232 10.14 18.75 -18.50
CA ILE A 232 11.40 19.39 -18.12
C ILE A 232 11.79 20.42 -19.16
N LYS A 233 11.97 21.67 -18.72
CA LYS A 233 12.38 22.79 -19.59
C LYS A 233 13.53 23.55 -18.97
N GLU A 234 14.56 23.82 -19.76
CA GLU A 234 15.63 24.75 -19.38
C GLU A 234 15.07 26.17 -19.33
N ARG A 235 15.34 26.87 -18.27
CA ARG A 235 15.03 28.31 -18.11
C ARG A 235 16.31 29.07 -17.93
N ILE A 236 16.37 30.26 -18.56
CA ILE A 236 17.51 31.18 -18.50
C ILE A 236 17.04 32.46 -17.83
N ILE A 237 17.66 32.81 -16.72
CA ILE A 237 17.49 34.15 -16.10
C ILE A 237 18.74 34.99 -16.38
N LYS A 238 18.52 36.21 -16.82
CA LYS A 238 19.57 37.24 -16.90
C LYS A 238 19.37 38.18 -15.70
N PRO A 239 20.14 38.04 -14.61
CA PRO A 239 20.10 38.98 -13.50
C PRO A 239 20.52 40.34 -13.96
N LYS A 240 19.88 41.42 -13.45
CA LYS A 240 20.22 42.82 -13.83
C LYS A 240 21.63 43.20 -13.41
N ASP A 241 22.17 42.55 -12.39
CA ASP A 241 23.45 42.93 -11.74
C ASP A 241 24.60 41.96 -12.07
N LYS A 242 24.43 41.05 -13.03
CA LYS A 242 25.45 40.08 -13.45
C LYS A 242 25.49 39.95 -14.96
N GLU A 243 26.70 39.89 -15.52
CA GLU A 243 26.91 39.68 -16.97
C GLU A 243 26.55 38.25 -17.39
N GLU A 244 26.64 37.27 -16.46
CA GLU A 244 26.39 35.86 -16.73
C GLU A 244 24.92 35.50 -16.53
N SER A 245 24.37 34.69 -17.45
CA SER A 245 23.03 34.11 -17.33
C SER A 245 23.04 32.90 -16.42
N ILE A 246 22.03 32.77 -15.58
CA ILE A 246 21.81 31.59 -14.76
C ILE A 246 20.87 30.65 -15.54
N LYS A 247 21.35 29.43 -15.80
CA LYS A 247 20.56 28.36 -16.42
C LYS A 247 20.09 27.41 -15.35
N TYR A 248 18.81 27.04 -15.38
CA TYR A 248 18.25 26.04 -14.47
C TYR A 248 17.10 25.31 -15.16
N PHE A 249 16.79 24.10 -14.68
CA PHE A 249 15.61 23.34 -15.11
C PHE A 249 14.45 23.63 -14.16
N ASN A 250 13.23 23.68 -14.71
CA ASN A 250 12.01 23.87 -13.90
C ASN A 250 11.80 22.75 -12.88
N TYR A 251 12.20 21.50 -13.21
CA TYR A 251 12.19 20.34 -12.32
C TYR A 251 13.55 19.64 -12.36
N PRO A 252 14.16 19.33 -11.20
CA PRO A 252 15.34 18.45 -11.14
C PRO A 252 14.99 17.03 -11.59
N TYR A 253 15.72 16.48 -12.56
CA TYR A 253 15.46 15.15 -13.09
C TYR A 253 15.48 14.07 -11.98
N GLN A 254 16.46 14.14 -11.08
CA GLN A 254 16.60 13.18 -9.99
C GLN A 254 15.39 13.16 -9.05
N ALA A 255 14.76 14.31 -8.80
CA ALA A 255 13.56 14.36 -7.97
C ALA A 255 12.35 13.71 -8.66
N LEU A 256 12.22 13.86 -9.98
CA LEU A 256 11.18 13.19 -10.76
C LEU A 256 11.44 11.69 -10.84
N GLU A 257 12.68 11.27 -11.04
CA GLU A 257 13.08 9.87 -11.06
C GLU A 257 12.73 9.19 -9.73
N GLU A 258 13.13 9.77 -8.61
CA GLU A 258 12.79 9.29 -7.26
C GLU A 258 11.27 9.19 -7.07
N ALA A 259 10.52 10.21 -7.46
CA ALA A 259 9.07 10.25 -7.29
C ALA A 259 8.37 9.16 -8.14
N VAL A 260 8.77 8.98 -9.40
CA VAL A 260 8.19 7.97 -10.30
C VAL A 260 8.53 6.55 -9.83
N VAL A 261 9.78 6.31 -9.46
CA VAL A 261 10.23 5.01 -8.92
C VAL A 261 9.46 4.69 -7.65
N ASN A 262 9.39 5.63 -6.70
CA ASN A 262 8.68 5.43 -5.44
C ASN A 262 7.19 5.20 -5.64
N ALA A 263 6.55 5.92 -6.55
CA ALA A 263 5.13 5.75 -6.85
C ALA A 263 4.82 4.34 -7.37
N LEU A 264 5.66 3.79 -8.26
CA LEU A 264 5.48 2.43 -8.79
C LEU A 264 5.93 1.35 -7.80
N TYR A 265 7.00 1.59 -7.04
CA TYR A 265 7.53 0.64 -6.07
C TYR A 265 6.62 0.45 -4.85
N HIS A 266 5.99 1.53 -4.36
CA HIS A 266 5.12 1.51 -3.19
C HIS A 266 3.63 1.42 -3.52
N ARG A 267 3.26 1.31 -4.80
CA ARG A 267 1.87 1.12 -5.21
C ARG A 267 1.29 -0.17 -4.63
N ASP A 268 0.07 -0.10 -4.12
CA ASP A 268 -0.72 -1.30 -3.84
C ASP A 268 -1.26 -1.88 -5.15
N TYR A 269 -0.68 -2.97 -5.61
CA TYR A 269 -1.09 -3.65 -6.86
C TYR A 269 -2.37 -4.47 -6.71
N THR A 270 -2.99 -4.51 -5.53
CA THR A 270 -4.35 -5.03 -5.33
C THR A 270 -5.40 -3.96 -5.57
N ASP A 271 -5.02 -2.67 -5.57
CA ASP A 271 -5.91 -1.56 -5.86
C ASP A 271 -6.08 -1.36 -7.37
N TRP A 272 -7.28 -0.93 -7.75
CA TRP A 272 -7.67 -0.65 -9.14
C TRP A 272 -7.42 0.80 -9.55
N GLN A 273 -6.65 1.54 -8.77
CA GLN A 273 -6.24 2.91 -9.10
C GLN A 273 -4.92 2.88 -9.87
N PRO A 274 -4.77 3.59 -10.99
CA PRO A 274 -3.49 3.74 -11.67
C PRO A 274 -2.54 4.64 -10.87
N VAL A 275 -1.26 4.68 -11.26
CA VAL A 275 -0.38 5.77 -10.83
C VAL A 275 -0.70 7.01 -11.67
N GLU A 276 -1.19 8.07 -11.05
CA GLU A 276 -1.45 9.34 -11.71
C GLU A 276 -0.33 10.35 -11.45
N ILE A 277 0.15 10.97 -12.53
CA ILE A 277 1.13 12.06 -12.48
C ILE A 277 0.45 13.31 -13.03
N THR A 278 0.17 14.27 -12.16
CA THR A 278 -0.40 15.56 -12.53
C THR A 278 0.69 16.63 -12.52
N VAL A 279 0.81 17.40 -13.60
CA VAL A 279 1.74 18.51 -13.75
C VAL A 279 0.92 19.80 -13.88
N GLU A 280 1.21 20.78 -13.01
CA GLU A 280 0.55 22.10 -12.97
C GLU A 280 1.53 23.26 -13.17
#